data_34b84714d1646b023f8d4b4b564e6713
#
_entry.id   34b84714d1646b023f8d4b4b564e6713
#
_cell.length_a   1.000
_cell.length_b   1.000
_cell.length_c   1.000
_cell.angle_alpha   90.00
_cell.angle_beta   90.00
_cell.angle_gamma   90.00
#
_symmetry.space_group_name_H-M   'P 1'
#
loop_
_entity.id
_entity.type
_entity.pdbx_description
1 polymer ?
#
loop_
_entity_poly.entity_id
_entity_poly.type
_entity_poly.pdbx_seq_one_letter_code
_entity_poly.pdbx_strand_id
1 'polypeptide(L)'
;MESGRTVLNVKTYWSVNKMIELRHKPLLKGEKVFLRPFSTEDFPYIEECLQDPEVLKLTGSKSDFDREFTRNWYETRNEQTDRLDLAIVDPAQDVLVGEAVINLYDEDNHSMNFRILIGPRGRNRGLGTEATQLIIDFIFRNTTLHELTLSVFDFNPRAKHVYEKVGFVPVSVDENNLEYEGEWIDSINMKLTRESWLSKG
;
A
#
# COMPACT_ATOMS: atom_id res chain seq x y z
N MET A 1 17.52 -60.19 9.53
CA MET A 1 17.78 -59.22 8.44
C MET A 1 16.73 -58.13 8.54
N GLU A 2 17.01 -57.11 9.35
CA GLU A 2 16.11 -55.95 9.51
C GLU A 2 16.69 -54.77 8.74
N SER A 3 15.95 -54.32 7.78
CA SER A 3 16.29 -53.15 6.97
C SER A 3 15.84 -51.87 7.69
N GLY A 4 16.82 -51.17 8.29
CA GLY A 4 16.58 -49.84 8.87
C GLY A 4 16.19 -48.82 7.82
N ARG A 5 14.98 -48.30 7.92
CA ARG A 5 14.57 -47.06 7.21
C ARG A 5 15.08 -45.85 7.97
N THR A 6 16.11 -45.23 7.43
CA THR A 6 16.57 -43.90 7.90
C THR A 6 15.54 -42.86 7.50
N VAL A 7 14.79 -42.34 8.46
CA VAL A 7 13.91 -41.16 8.26
C VAL A 7 14.80 -39.93 8.27
N LEU A 8 15.04 -39.36 7.11
CA LEU A 8 15.66 -38.05 6.97
C LEU A 8 14.74 -36.97 7.52
N ASN A 9 15.06 -36.51 8.72
CA ASN A 9 14.40 -35.40 9.39
C ASN A 9 14.89 -34.08 8.75
N VAL A 10 14.21 -33.62 7.72
CA VAL A 10 14.50 -32.31 7.11
C VAL A 10 13.98 -31.25 8.07
N LYS A 11 14.79 -30.85 9.03
CA LYS A 11 14.63 -29.62 9.77
C LYS A 11 14.90 -28.48 8.77
N THR A 12 13.85 -27.91 8.23
CA THR A 12 13.91 -26.66 7.47
C THR A 12 14.37 -25.57 8.44
N TYR A 13 15.66 -25.24 8.41
CA TYR A 13 16.19 -24.05 9.08
C TYR A 13 15.64 -22.84 8.32
N TRP A 14 14.56 -22.24 8.81
CA TRP A 14 14.21 -20.89 8.44
C TRP A 14 15.27 -19.97 9.04
N SER A 15 16.16 -19.48 8.21
CA SER A 15 17.14 -18.47 8.63
C SER A 15 16.40 -17.19 9.00
N VAL A 16 16.42 -16.87 10.28
CA VAL A 16 16.06 -15.56 10.85
C VAL A 16 17.04 -14.55 10.26
N ASN A 17 16.53 -13.59 9.50
CA ASN A 17 17.11 -12.43 8.86
C ASN A 17 17.02 -12.47 7.32
N LYS A 18 15.81 -12.64 6.78
CA LYS A 18 15.59 -12.29 5.39
C LYS A 18 14.93 -10.93 5.35
N MET A 19 15.70 -9.91 5.00
CA MET A 19 15.18 -8.62 4.56
C MET A 19 14.04 -8.89 3.58
N ILE A 20 12.87 -8.25 3.80
CA ILE A 20 11.71 -8.47 2.95
C ILE A 20 12.06 -8.00 1.55
N GLU A 21 12.08 -8.93 0.60
CA GLU A 21 12.39 -8.64 -0.79
C GLU A 21 11.09 -8.58 -1.59
N LEU A 22 10.76 -7.36 -2.07
CA LEU A 22 9.58 -7.09 -2.87
C LEU A 22 9.91 -6.87 -4.37
N ARG A 23 10.90 -7.61 -4.86
CA ARG A 23 11.35 -7.55 -6.26
C ARG A 23 10.24 -7.90 -7.24
N HIS A 24 9.47 -8.94 -6.94
CA HIS A 24 8.36 -9.36 -7.78
C HIS A 24 7.16 -8.44 -7.60
N LYS A 25 6.77 -7.75 -8.67
CA LYS A 25 5.57 -6.90 -8.71
C LYS A 25 4.41 -7.73 -9.29
N PRO A 26 3.44 -8.16 -8.48
CA PRO A 26 2.37 -9.06 -8.92
C PRO A 26 1.30 -8.36 -9.75
N LEU A 27 0.52 -9.17 -10.48
CA LEU A 27 -0.81 -8.80 -10.95
C LEU A 27 -1.83 -9.36 -9.96
N LEU A 28 -2.56 -8.49 -9.25
CA LEU A 28 -3.60 -8.86 -8.30
C LEU A 28 -4.96 -8.53 -8.91
N LYS A 29 -5.82 -9.53 -9.07
CA LYS A 29 -7.13 -9.37 -9.71
C LYS A 29 -8.25 -9.38 -8.68
N GLY A 30 -9.03 -8.31 -8.64
CA GLY A 30 -10.30 -8.18 -7.93
C GLY A 30 -11.50 -8.22 -8.87
N GLU A 31 -12.67 -7.92 -8.34
CA GLU A 31 -13.93 -7.82 -9.11
C GLU A 31 -14.06 -6.45 -9.77
N LYS A 32 -13.66 -5.38 -9.09
CA LYS A 32 -13.82 -3.98 -9.50
C LYS A 32 -12.54 -3.34 -9.98
N VAL A 33 -11.38 -3.84 -9.51
CA VAL A 33 -10.06 -3.35 -9.87
C VAL A 33 -9.09 -4.50 -10.07
N PHE A 34 -8.00 -4.24 -10.77
CA PHE A 34 -6.78 -5.02 -10.64
C PHE A 34 -5.58 -4.11 -10.33
N LEU A 35 -4.60 -4.67 -9.62
CA LEU A 35 -3.36 -3.99 -9.33
C LEU A 35 -2.24 -4.63 -10.12
N ARG A 36 -1.41 -3.81 -10.77
CA ARG A 36 -0.28 -4.27 -11.59
C ARG A 36 0.94 -3.34 -11.46
N PRO A 37 2.13 -3.77 -11.89
CA PRO A 37 3.26 -2.85 -12.06
C PRO A 37 2.87 -1.64 -12.92
N PHE A 38 3.53 -0.51 -12.71
CA PHE A 38 3.35 0.67 -13.56
C PHE A 38 3.80 0.40 -14.99
N SER A 39 3.12 1.04 -15.93
CA SER A 39 3.46 1.09 -17.35
C SER A 39 3.75 2.55 -17.75
N THR A 40 4.54 2.75 -18.79
CA THR A 40 4.79 4.09 -19.36
C THR A 40 3.52 4.78 -19.85
N GLU A 41 2.50 3.99 -20.20
CA GLU A 41 1.19 4.46 -20.64
C GLU A 41 0.34 5.03 -19.50
N ASP A 42 0.70 4.73 -18.24
CA ASP A 42 -0.02 5.23 -17.06
C ASP A 42 0.25 6.71 -16.79
N PHE A 43 1.34 7.25 -17.33
CA PHE A 43 1.82 8.57 -16.92
C PHE A 43 0.81 9.71 -17.05
N PRO A 44 -0.02 9.80 -18.10
CA PRO A 44 -1.07 10.84 -18.18
C PRO A 44 -2.09 10.77 -17.02
N TYR A 45 -2.41 9.57 -16.56
CA TYR A 45 -3.35 9.36 -15.44
C TYR A 45 -2.68 9.61 -14.08
N ILE A 46 -1.38 9.32 -13.98
CA ILE A 46 -0.56 9.69 -12.81
C ILE A 46 -0.52 11.21 -12.67
N GLU A 47 -0.26 11.94 -13.76
CA GLU A 47 -0.28 13.40 -13.77
C GLU A 47 -1.63 13.95 -13.31
N GLU A 48 -2.73 13.41 -13.85
CA GLU A 48 -4.10 13.80 -13.44
C GLU A 48 -4.32 13.57 -11.94
N CYS A 49 -3.87 12.45 -11.42
CA CYS A 49 -3.99 12.14 -9.98
C CYS A 49 -3.17 13.11 -9.12
N LEU A 50 -1.91 13.36 -9.46
CA LEU A 50 -0.98 14.15 -8.65
C LEU A 50 -1.26 15.66 -8.71
N GLN A 51 -1.97 16.14 -9.72
CA GLN A 51 -2.38 17.54 -9.85
C GLN A 51 -3.83 17.79 -9.40
N ASP A 52 -4.55 16.74 -9.01
CA ASP A 52 -5.93 16.88 -8.52
C ASP A 52 -5.95 17.58 -7.15
N PRO A 53 -6.72 18.68 -6.98
CA PRO A 53 -6.74 19.44 -5.74
C PRO A 53 -7.18 18.65 -4.51
N GLU A 54 -8.09 17.68 -4.66
CA GLU A 54 -8.51 16.83 -3.55
C GLU A 54 -7.40 15.85 -3.15
N VAL A 55 -6.66 15.30 -4.11
CA VAL A 55 -5.48 14.46 -3.83
C VAL A 55 -4.41 15.27 -3.10
N LEU A 56 -4.06 16.46 -3.59
CA LEU A 56 -3.09 17.34 -2.93
C LEU A 56 -3.49 17.62 -1.48
N LYS A 57 -4.74 18.00 -1.26
CA LYS A 57 -5.27 18.23 0.09
C LYS A 57 -5.13 16.97 0.95
N LEU A 58 -5.68 15.85 0.51
CA LEU A 58 -5.77 14.62 1.32
C LEU A 58 -4.43 13.93 1.57
N THR A 59 -3.40 14.25 0.79
CA THR A 59 -2.03 13.76 0.97
C THR A 59 -1.10 14.78 1.64
N GLY A 60 -1.56 16.01 1.89
CA GLY A 60 -0.73 17.10 2.38
C GLY A 60 0.37 17.52 1.40
N SER A 61 0.20 17.19 0.12
CA SER A 61 1.20 17.48 -0.93
C SER A 61 1.08 18.91 -1.43
N LYS A 62 2.22 19.47 -1.87
CA LYS A 62 2.25 20.78 -2.52
C LYS A 62 2.03 20.65 -4.03
N SER A 63 1.61 21.74 -4.68
CA SER A 63 1.31 21.79 -6.11
C SER A 63 2.52 22.02 -7.03
N ASP A 64 3.75 21.87 -6.52
CA ASP A 64 5.00 22.02 -7.26
C ASP A 64 5.34 20.77 -8.08
N PHE A 65 4.53 20.51 -9.10
CA PHE A 65 4.67 19.34 -9.95
C PHE A 65 5.79 19.51 -10.98
N ASP A 66 6.89 18.75 -10.83
CA ASP A 66 7.93 18.60 -11.84
C ASP A 66 7.65 17.34 -12.67
N ARG A 67 7.28 17.55 -13.93
CA ARG A 67 6.85 16.50 -14.84
C ARG A 67 7.95 15.51 -15.16
N GLU A 68 9.18 15.99 -15.42
CA GLU A 68 10.31 15.14 -15.79
C GLU A 68 10.80 14.32 -14.59
N PHE A 69 10.96 14.98 -13.44
CA PHE A 69 11.30 14.32 -12.19
C PHE A 69 10.26 13.23 -11.84
N THR A 70 8.98 13.55 -11.92
CA THR A 70 7.89 12.61 -11.61
C THR A 70 7.89 11.41 -12.55
N ARG A 71 8.06 11.63 -13.86
CA ARG A 71 8.17 10.55 -14.84
C ARG A 71 9.31 9.60 -14.52
N ASN A 72 10.52 10.15 -14.34
CA ASN A 72 11.71 9.36 -14.01
C ASN A 72 11.54 8.59 -12.70
N TRP A 73 10.85 9.20 -11.73
CA TRP A 73 10.55 8.56 -10.45
C TRP A 73 9.64 7.34 -10.62
N TYR A 74 8.56 7.44 -11.41
CA TYR A 74 7.63 6.31 -11.65
C TYR A 74 8.27 5.22 -12.52
N GLU A 75 9.08 5.55 -13.51
CA GLU A 75 9.79 4.59 -14.37
C GLU A 75 10.72 3.66 -13.57
N THR A 76 11.26 4.13 -12.43
CA THR A 76 12.15 3.32 -11.57
C THR A 76 11.42 2.49 -10.52
N ARG A 77 10.10 2.65 -10.32
CA ARG A 77 9.37 1.99 -9.20
C ARG A 77 9.33 0.48 -9.32
N ASN A 78 9.21 -0.04 -10.52
CA ASN A 78 9.17 -1.49 -10.74
C ASN A 78 10.49 -2.20 -10.41
N GLU A 79 11.61 -1.48 -10.40
CA GLU A 79 12.95 -2.03 -10.14
C GLU A 79 13.32 -2.04 -8.65
N GLN A 80 12.60 -1.27 -7.82
CA GLN A 80 12.87 -1.20 -6.39
C GLN A 80 12.53 -2.52 -5.69
N THR A 81 13.40 -2.97 -4.79
CA THR A 81 13.26 -4.27 -4.10
C THR A 81 12.78 -4.17 -2.66
N ASP A 82 12.85 -2.96 -2.08
CA ASP A 82 12.49 -2.63 -0.70
C ASP A 82 11.06 -2.09 -0.55
N ARG A 83 10.31 -2.06 -1.66
CA ARG A 83 8.95 -1.52 -1.71
C ARG A 83 8.10 -2.21 -2.77
N LEU A 84 6.80 -2.15 -2.61
CA LEU A 84 5.81 -2.60 -3.58
C LEU A 84 4.92 -1.43 -3.98
N ASP A 85 5.07 -0.97 -5.21
CA ASP A 85 4.24 0.08 -5.79
C ASP A 85 3.43 -0.52 -6.94
N LEU A 86 2.11 -0.41 -6.87
CA LEU A 86 1.21 -0.96 -7.88
C LEU A 86 0.23 0.10 -8.36
N ALA A 87 0.05 0.18 -9.67
CA ALA A 87 -1.05 0.90 -10.29
C ALA A 87 -2.39 0.23 -9.96
N ILE A 88 -3.38 1.00 -9.54
CA ILE A 88 -4.77 0.57 -9.41
C ILE A 88 -5.47 0.88 -10.73
N VAL A 89 -5.97 -0.15 -11.40
CA VAL A 89 -6.56 -0.03 -12.73
C VAL A 89 -8.04 -0.38 -12.69
N ASP A 90 -8.86 0.45 -13.31
CA ASP A 90 -10.28 0.20 -13.56
C ASP A 90 -10.43 -0.70 -14.81
N PRO A 91 -10.86 -1.95 -14.67
CA PRO A 91 -11.00 -2.86 -15.81
C PRO A 91 -12.04 -2.43 -16.85
N ALA A 92 -13.01 -1.59 -16.45
CA ALA A 92 -14.05 -1.12 -17.37
C ALA A 92 -13.54 -0.06 -18.36
N GLN A 93 -12.48 0.66 -18.01
CA GLN A 93 -11.89 1.72 -18.84
C GLN A 93 -10.45 1.37 -19.27
N ASP A 94 -9.85 0.37 -18.65
CA ASP A 94 -8.44 -0.03 -18.79
C ASP A 94 -7.46 1.13 -18.54
N VAL A 95 -7.76 1.95 -17.54
CA VAL A 95 -6.95 3.11 -17.15
C VAL A 95 -6.57 3.08 -15.69
N LEU A 96 -5.41 3.65 -15.36
CA LEU A 96 -5.00 3.88 -13.99
C LEU A 96 -5.96 4.87 -13.32
N VAL A 97 -6.42 4.53 -12.12
CA VAL A 97 -7.29 5.37 -11.29
C VAL A 97 -6.66 5.71 -9.94
N GLY A 98 -5.45 5.21 -9.68
CA GLY A 98 -4.71 5.46 -8.44
C GLY A 98 -3.51 4.55 -8.29
N GLU A 99 -2.95 4.54 -7.10
CA GLU A 99 -1.82 3.69 -6.73
C GLU A 99 -1.96 3.14 -5.30
N ALA A 100 -1.39 1.96 -5.07
CA ALA A 100 -1.25 1.34 -3.76
C ALA A 100 0.22 1.02 -3.51
N VAL A 101 0.72 1.39 -2.33
CA VAL A 101 2.15 1.34 -2.01
C VAL A 101 2.38 0.69 -0.65
N ILE A 102 3.36 -0.21 -0.59
CA ILE A 102 3.94 -0.74 0.65
C ILE A 102 5.42 -0.37 0.64
N ASN A 103 5.89 0.34 1.66
CA ASN A 103 7.25 0.84 1.76
C ASN A 103 7.70 1.05 3.21
N LEU A 104 8.89 1.64 3.42
CA LEU A 104 9.41 2.02 4.73
C LEU A 104 9.44 0.82 5.70
N TYR A 105 10.22 -0.21 5.36
CA TYR A 105 10.42 -1.35 6.23
C TYR A 105 11.09 -0.92 7.54
N ASP A 106 10.45 -1.25 8.65
CA ASP A 106 10.95 -1.11 10.01
C ASP A 106 11.36 -2.50 10.52
N GLU A 107 12.67 -2.69 10.71
CA GLU A 107 13.25 -3.96 11.13
C GLU A 107 12.89 -4.28 12.59
N ASP A 108 12.85 -3.29 13.47
CA ASP A 108 12.59 -3.48 14.89
C ASP A 108 11.17 -3.98 15.17
N ASN A 109 10.19 -3.43 14.45
CA ASN A 109 8.79 -3.80 14.55
C ASN A 109 8.34 -4.85 13.52
N HIS A 110 9.24 -5.18 12.57
CA HIS A 110 8.94 -6.05 11.44
C HIS A 110 7.66 -5.61 10.71
N SER A 111 7.60 -4.32 10.43
CA SER A 111 6.44 -3.64 9.84
C SER A 111 6.78 -2.90 8.56
N MET A 112 5.77 -2.56 7.78
CA MET A 112 5.88 -1.64 6.63
C MET A 112 4.72 -0.65 6.63
N ASN A 113 4.96 0.50 6.00
CA ASN A 113 3.94 1.51 5.80
C ASN A 113 3.09 1.19 4.56
N PHE A 114 1.78 1.35 4.69
CA PHE A 114 0.82 1.28 3.59
C PHE A 114 0.33 2.67 3.19
N ARG A 115 0.27 2.93 1.90
CA ARG A 115 -0.31 4.16 1.32
C ARG A 115 -1.20 3.80 0.16
N ILE A 116 -2.25 4.59 -0.03
CA ILE A 116 -3.13 4.51 -1.19
C ILE A 116 -3.53 5.91 -1.64
N LEU A 117 -3.58 6.09 -2.94
CA LEU A 117 -4.09 7.29 -3.59
C LEU A 117 -5.14 6.86 -4.61
N ILE A 118 -6.31 7.50 -4.59
CA ILE A 118 -7.35 7.32 -5.60
C ILE A 118 -7.61 8.67 -6.28
N GLY A 119 -7.32 8.73 -7.54
CA GLY A 119 -7.55 9.92 -8.39
C GLY A 119 -9.02 10.18 -8.69
N PRO A 120 -9.32 11.27 -9.40
CA PRO A 120 -10.70 11.72 -9.66
C PRO A 120 -11.56 10.66 -10.38
N ARG A 121 -10.98 9.85 -11.24
CA ARG A 121 -11.69 8.80 -12.00
C ARG A 121 -12.13 7.61 -11.15
N GLY A 122 -11.47 7.35 -10.01
CA GLY A 122 -11.70 6.16 -9.18
C GLY A 122 -12.56 6.37 -7.94
N ARG A 123 -12.90 7.63 -7.60
CA ARG A 123 -13.59 7.96 -6.36
C ARG A 123 -15.03 7.47 -6.31
N ASN A 124 -15.53 7.23 -5.09
CA ASN A 124 -16.93 6.91 -4.77
C ASN A 124 -17.48 5.64 -5.45
N ARG A 125 -16.60 4.73 -5.90
CA ARG A 125 -16.95 3.48 -6.62
C ARG A 125 -16.56 2.23 -5.83
N GLY A 126 -15.97 2.39 -4.64
CA GLY A 126 -15.48 1.28 -3.82
C GLY A 126 -14.15 0.69 -4.29
N LEU A 127 -13.51 1.28 -5.31
CA LEU A 127 -12.26 0.78 -5.90
C LEU A 127 -11.11 0.80 -4.89
N GLY A 128 -10.99 1.88 -4.10
CA GLY A 128 -9.96 2.00 -3.06
C GLY A 128 -10.08 0.94 -1.97
N THR A 129 -11.30 0.56 -1.57
CA THR A 129 -11.50 -0.50 -0.56
C THR A 129 -11.02 -1.85 -1.07
N GLU A 130 -11.39 -2.24 -2.28
CA GLU A 130 -10.95 -3.50 -2.86
C GLU A 130 -9.45 -3.51 -3.13
N ALA A 131 -8.89 -2.42 -3.66
CA ALA A 131 -7.44 -2.29 -3.86
C ALA A 131 -6.67 -2.46 -2.54
N THR A 132 -7.16 -1.85 -1.46
CA THR A 132 -6.57 -2.00 -0.12
C THR A 132 -6.59 -3.46 0.34
N GLN A 133 -7.71 -4.17 0.18
CA GLN A 133 -7.81 -5.59 0.54
C GLN A 133 -6.84 -6.46 -0.27
N LEU A 134 -6.78 -6.27 -1.58
CA LEU A 134 -5.91 -7.05 -2.47
C LEU A 134 -4.43 -6.94 -2.11
N ILE A 135 -3.93 -5.72 -1.89
CA ILE A 135 -2.51 -5.53 -1.58
C ILE A 135 -2.16 -6.05 -0.18
N ILE A 136 -3.04 -5.85 0.81
CA ILE A 136 -2.86 -6.35 2.18
C ILE A 136 -2.84 -7.87 2.20
N ASP A 137 -3.80 -8.52 1.53
CA ASP A 137 -3.85 -9.97 1.42
C ASP A 137 -2.59 -10.52 0.75
N PHE A 138 -2.13 -9.88 -0.32
CA PHE A 138 -0.88 -10.26 -0.98
C PHE A 138 0.31 -10.17 -0.01
N ILE A 139 0.47 -9.05 0.67
CA ILE A 139 1.60 -8.81 1.59
C ILE A 139 1.60 -9.83 2.73
N PHE A 140 0.48 -10.01 3.42
CA PHE A 140 0.45 -10.94 4.54
C PHE A 140 0.56 -12.42 4.13
N ARG A 141 0.16 -12.78 2.91
CA ARG A 141 0.35 -14.17 2.40
C ARG A 141 1.78 -14.45 1.93
N ASN A 142 2.49 -13.43 1.45
CA ASN A 142 3.78 -13.64 0.76
C ASN A 142 5.00 -13.11 1.51
N THR A 143 4.81 -12.51 2.69
CA THR A 143 5.90 -12.02 3.54
C THR A 143 5.75 -12.57 4.96
N THR A 144 6.70 -12.22 5.82
CA THR A 144 6.66 -12.52 7.26
C THR A 144 6.34 -11.30 8.11
N LEU A 145 5.93 -10.17 7.52
CA LEU A 145 5.58 -8.95 8.23
C LEU A 145 4.62 -9.21 9.38
N HIS A 146 4.85 -8.55 10.51
CA HIS A 146 3.98 -8.62 11.67
C HIS A 146 2.80 -7.67 11.56
N GLU A 147 3.04 -6.49 11.01
CA GLU A 147 2.00 -5.47 10.87
C GLU A 147 2.22 -4.52 9.68
N LEU A 148 1.15 -3.89 9.28
CA LEU A 148 1.14 -2.74 8.39
C LEU A 148 0.71 -1.50 9.18
N THR A 149 1.35 -0.37 8.92
CA THR A 149 1.04 0.93 9.51
C THR A 149 0.60 1.92 8.45
N LEU A 150 -0.14 2.93 8.83
CA LEU A 150 -0.47 4.08 8.00
C LEU A 150 -0.75 5.31 8.86
N SER A 151 -0.72 6.48 8.25
CA SER A 151 -1.24 7.71 8.83
C SER A 151 -2.32 8.30 7.93
N VAL A 152 -3.35 8.89 8.53
CA VAL A 152 -4.43 9.58 7.82
C VAL A 152 -4.78 10.88 8.53
N PHE A 153 -4.88 11.97 7.78
CA PHE A 153 -5.30 13.25 8.33
C PHE A 153 -6.76 13.21 8.79
N ASP A 154 -7.08 13.89 9.88
CA ASP A 154 -8.40 13.87 10.52
C ASP A 154 -9.51 14.41 9.62
N PHE A 155 -9.17 15.33 8.68
CA PHE A 155 -10.11 15.83 7.67
C PHE A 155 -10.42 14.80 6.54
N ASN A 156 -9.86 13.58 6.59
CA ASN A 156 -10.14 12.50 5.64
C ASN A 156 -10.91 11.32 6.25
N PRO A 157 -12.15 11.55 6.77
CA PRO A 157 -12.94 10.49 7.40
C PRO A 157 -13.30 9.35 6.44
N ARG A 158 -13.33 9.64 5.13
CA ARG A 158 -13.58 8.61 4.11
C ARG A 158 -12.47 7.56 4.07
N ALA A 159 -11.22 7.99 4.05
CA ALA A 159 -10.08 7.05 4.05
C ALA A 159 -10.02 6.30 5.39
N LYS A 160 -10.17 6.99 6.51
CA LYS A 160 -10.20 6.38 7.84
C LYS A 160 -11.25 5.26 7.91
N HIS A 161 -12.48 5.52 7.44
CA HIS A 161 -13.55 4.51 7.39
C HIS A 161 -13.17 3.28 6.55
N VAL A 162 -12.50 3.49 5.39
CA VAL A 162 -12.00 2.37 4.57
C VAL A 162 -10.99 1.54 5.34
N TYR A 163 -10.04 2.18 6.02
CA TYR A 163 -9.01 1.49 6.80
C TYR A 163 -9.61 0.70 7.96
N GLU A 164 -10.53 1.29 8.72
CA GLU A 164 -11.26 0.60 9.80
C GLU A 164 -12.03 -0.62 9.28
N LYS A 165 -12.71 -0.49 8.13
CA LYS A 165 -13.44 -1.59 7.49
C LYS A 165 -12.52 -2.75 7.11
N VAL A 166 -11.32 -2.46 6.62
CA VAL A 166 -10.32 -3.48 6.28
C VAL A 166 -9.69 -4.09 7.53
N GLY A 167 -9.64 -3.36 8.64
CA GLY A 167 -9.23 -3.88 9.93
C GLY A 167 -8.11 -3.13 10.62
N PHE A 168 -7.69 -1.99 10.07
CA PHE A 168 -6.80 -1.11 10.81
C PHE A 168 -7.48 -0.53 12.04
N VAL A 169 -6.71 -0.38 13.09
CA VAL A 169 -7.15 0.26 14.35
C VAL A 169 -6.29 1.48 14.64
N PRO A 170 -6.86 2.59 15.14
CA PRO A 170 -6.10 3.75 15.59
C PRO A 170 -5.17 3.37 16.76
N VAL A 171 -3.94 3.91 16.77
CA VAL A 171 -2.95 3.66 17.83
C VAL A 171 -2.41 4.93 18.47
N SER A 172 -2.34 6.03 17.73
CA SER A 172 -1.92 7.34 18.24
C SER A 172 -2.45 8.46 17.36
N VAL A 173 -2.32 9.68 17.85
CA VAL A 173 -2.57 10.92 17.11
C VAL A 173 -1.34 11.78 17.21
N ASP A 174 -0.87 12.30 16.07
CA ASP A 174 0.17 13.32 16.00
C ASP A 174 -0.55 14.66 15.84
N GLU A 175 -0.60 15.43 16.93
CA GLU A 175 -1.25 16.73 16.95
C GLU A 175 -0.46 17.76 16.11
N ASN A 176 -1.18 18.64 15.40
CA ASN A 176 -0.61 19.70 14.58
C ASN A 176 0.43 19.19 13.55
N ASN A 177 0.13 18.07 12.90
CA ASN A 177 1.07 17.41 11.99
C ASN A 177 1.17 18.09 10.62
N LEU A 178 0.13 18.77 10.16
CA LEU A 178 0.08 19.50 8.89
C LEU A 178 -0.53 20.89 9.10
N GLU A 179 0.10 21.93 8.55
CA GLU A 179 -0.53 23.25 8.36
C GLU A 179 -1.19 23.29 6.98
N TYR A 180 -2.52 23.42 6.95
CA TYR A 180 -3.29 23.51 5.73
C TYR A 180 -4.26 24.70 5.78
N GLU A 181 -4.11 25.63 4.85
CA GLU A 181 -4.94 26.87 4.76
C GLU A 181 -5.01 27.69 6.06
N GLY A 182 -3.92 27.66 6.85
CA GLY A 182 -3.80 28.39 8.12
C GLY A 182 -4.38 27.65 9.33
N GLU A 183 -4.85 26.41 9.16
CA GLU A 183 -5.30 25.53 10.23
C GLU A 183 -4.30 24.40 10.45
N TRP A 184 -4.10 24.04 11.73
CA TRP A 184 -3.29 22.89 12.11
C TRP A 184 -4.15 21.62 12.12
N ILE A 185 -3.69 20.61 11.43
CA ILE A 185 -4.39 19.36 11.18
C ILE A 185 -3.68 18.21 11.87
N ASP A 186 -4.42 17.40 12.60
CA ASP A 186 -3.90 16.21 13.25
C ASP A 186 -3.79 15.04 12.27
N SER A 187 -2.90 14.11 12.58
CA SER A 187 -2.73 12.87 11.85
C SER A 187 -3.00 11.68 12.77
N ILE A 188 -3.88 10.79 12.34
CA ILE A 188 -4.25 9.58 13.06
C ILE A 188 -3.38 8.43 12.54
N ASN A 189 -2.54 7.89 13.41
CA ASN A 189 -1.74 6.71 13.10
C ASN A 189 -2.56 5.44 13.35
N MET A 190 -2.55 4.54 12.39
CA MET A 190 -3.32 3.30 12.44
C MET A 190 -2.43 2.10 12.12
N LYS A 191 -2.80 0.92 12.63
CA LYS A 191 -2.13 -0.33 12.31
C LYS A 191 -3.08 -1.50 12.07
N LEU A 192 -2.62 -2.45 11.28
CA LEU A 192 -3.24 -3.75 11.07
C LEU A 192 -2.21 -4.84 11.33
N THR A 193 -2.45 -5.67 12.34
CA THR A 193 -1.56 -6.81 12.64
C THR A 193 -1.92 -8.03 11.82
N ARG A 194 -0.91 -8.87 11.55
CA ARG A 194 -1.11 -10.19 10.91
C ARG A 194 -2.14 -11.05 11.67
N GLU A 195 -2.10 -11.03 13.00
CA GLU A 195 -3.03 -11.78 13.84
C GLU A 195 -4.48 -11.33 13.60
N SER A 196 -4.71 -10.01 13.60
CA SER A 196 -6.04 -9.44 13.33
C SER A 196 -6.53 -9.76 11.91
N TRP A 197 -5.61 -9.75 10.93
CA TRP A 197 -5.94 -10.12 9.56
C TRP A 197 -6.32 -11.60 9.45
N LEU A 198 -5.56 -12.52 10.08
CA LEU A 198 -5.85 -13.97 10.10
C LEU A 198 -7.19 -14.28 10.78
N SER A 199 -7.62 -13.49 11.76
CA SER A 199 -8.87 -13.71 12.48
C SER A 199 -10.13 -13.35 11.68
N LYS A 200 -9.97 -12.65 10.54
CA LYS A 200 -11.07 -12.20 9.67
C LYS A 200 -11.30 -13.09 8.45
N GLY A 201 -10.35 -13.93 8.12
CA GLY A 201 -10.41 -14.86 6.97
C GLY A 201 -10.76 -16.26 7.42
#